data_ed61a487e4be197b702981ebbf95e65e
#
_entry.id   ed61a487e4be197b702981ebbf95e65e
#
_cell.length_a   1.000
_cell.length_b   1.000
_cell.length_c   1.000
_cell.angle_alpha   90.00
_cell.angle_beta   90.00
_cell.angle_gamma   90.00
#
_symmetry.space_group_name_H-M   'P 1'
#
loop_
_entity.id
_entity.type
_entity.pdbx_description
1 polymer ?
#
loop_
_entity_poly.entity_id
_entity_poly.type
_entity_poly.pdbx_seq_one_letter_code
_entity_poly.pdbx_strand_id
1 'polypeptide(L)'
;MPKKIKVLSSEDGYNLAAELYDENEKYLNSFEQGELIPLLGGIAGKKVLDVGAGTGRLSVALANRDAQVTALDVSPKMLEKIKRKNAKIQTVVGDAESLPFKNETFDIVSAAFLIVHLKDPTRFFDEAYRVLKDGGILAVTNINQKDPPQVKIKEGQIIIESFYHRPGKIKEILESLAFNIQEEVFVKEKDLWVDQIILARK
;
A
#
# COMPACT_ATOMS: atom_id res chain seq x y z
N MET A 1 -4.68 10.02 35.43
CA MET A 1 -4.43 8.68 34.86
C MET A 1 -4.08 8.85 33.39
N PRO A 2 -3.03 8.24 32.86
CA PRO A 2 -2.75 8.29 31.44
C PRO A 2 -3.94 7.70 30.68
N LYS A 3 -4.45 8.41 29.67
CA LYS A 3 -5.51 7.88 28.79
C LYS A 3 -4.99 6.61 28.12
N LYS A 4 -5.69 5.49 28.28
CA LYS A 4 -5.36 4.24 27.62
C LYS A 4 -5.45 4.46 26.10
N ILE A 5 -4.34 4.31 25.38
CA ILE A 5 -4.30 4.47 23.92
C ILE A 5 -5.22 3.38 23.33
N LYS A 6 -6.15 3.78 22.47
CA LYS A 6 -7.12 2.87 21.86
C LYS A 6 -6.49 2.20 20.64
N VAL A 7 -6.63 0.88 20.56
CA VAL A 7 -6.28 0.10 19.35
C VAL A 7 -7.52 0.04 18.46
N LEU A 8 -7.35 0.34 17.19
CA LEU A 8 -8.42 0.41 16.18
C LEU A 8 -8.07 -0.45 14.95
N SER A 9 -9.12 -0.86 14.24
CA SER A 9 -8.98 -1.44 12.88
C SER A 9 -8.37 -0.41 11.91
N SER A 10 -7.90 -0.87 10.76
CA SER A 10 -7.40 0.01 9.71
C SER A 10 -8.47 1.02 9.27
N GLU A 11 -9.70 0.58 9.02
CA GLU A 11 -10.79 1.45 8.59
C GLU A 11 -11.07 2.56 9.61
N ASP A 12 -11.36 2.19 10.87
CA ASP A 12 -11.68 3.14 11.92
C ASP A 12 -10.50 4.08 12.23
N GLY A 13 -9.30 3.51 12.32
CA GLY A 13 -8.09 4.24 12.65
C GLY A 13 -7.73 5.27 11.58
N TYR A 14 -7.74 4.87 10.31
CA TYR A 14 -7.40 5.76 9.21
C TYR A 14 -8.49 6.79 8.92
N ASN A 15 -9.77 6.48 9.16
CA ASN A 15 -10.83 7.48 9.13
C ASN A 15 -10.61 8.60 10.16
N LEU A 16 -10.12 8.29 11.35
CA LEU A 16 -9.78 9.31 12.36
C LEU A 16 -8.48 10.05 12.04
N ALA A 17 -7.50 9.36 11.48
CA ALA A 17 -6.17 9.92 11.19
C ALA A 17 -6.16 10.79 9.93
N ALA A 18 -7.09 10.63 9.01
CA ALA A 18 -7.05 11.21 7.66
C ALA A 18 -6.72 12.71 7.62
N GLU A 19 -7.19 13.48 8.60
CA GLU A 19 -6.99 14.92 8.61
C GLU A 19 -5.53 15.33 8.78
N LEU A 20 -4.79 14.65 9.66
CA LEU A 20 -3.40 14.95 10.01
C LEU A 20 -2.41 14.01 9.31
N TYR A 21 -2.89 13.05 8.53
CA TYR A 21 -2.05 11.97 7.98
C TYR A 21 -0.93 12.47 7.08
N ASP A 22 -1.21 13.48 6.26
CA ASP A 22 -0.23 14.05 5.33
C ASP A 22 0.99 14.71 6.04
N GLU A 23 0.87 15.04 7.34
CA GLU A 23 2.00 15.53 8.14
C GLU A 23 3.12 14.48 8.28
N ASN A 24 2.77 13.19 8.10
CA ASN A 24 3.70 12.08 8.19
C ASN A 24 4.37 11.69 6.85
N GLU A 25 4.12 12.42 5.77
CA GLU A 25 4.60 12.06 4.43
C GLU A 25 6.13 11.89 4.38
N LYS A 26 6.88 12.76 5.05
CA LYS A 26 8.35 12.63 5.13
C LYS A 26 8.79 11.33 5.81
N TYR A 27 8.08 10.93 6.85
CA TYR A 27 8.33 9.68 7.56
C TYR A 27 8.03 8.47 6.66
N LEU A 28 6.89 8.47 5.96
CA LEU A 28 6.54 7.40 5.04
C LEU A 28 7.54 7.29 3.87
N ASN A 29 7.98 8.42 3.32
CA ASN A 29 8.98 8.44 2.26
C ASN A 29 10.35 7.92 2.70
N SER A 30 10.67 7.95 4.01
CA SER A 30 11.95 7.44 4.52
C SER A 30 12.08 5.91 4.43
N PHE A 31 10.97 5.18 4.36
CA PHE A 31 11.00 3.73 4.18
C PHE A 31 11.36 3.33 2.75
N GLU A 32 10.66 3.87 1.76
CA GLU A 32 10.89 3.54 0.35
C GLU A 32 12.10 4.27 -0.26
N GLN A 33 12.48 5.42 0.29
CA GLN A 33 13.58 6.29 -0.18
C GLN A 33 13.54 6.58 -1.68
N GLY A 34 12.34 6.55 -2.28
CA GLY A 34 12.12 6.79 -3.70
C GLY A 34 12.40 5.60 -4.63
N GLU A 35 12.72 4.42 -4.10
CA GLU A 35 13.08 3.24 -4.90
C GLU A 35 11.88 2.61 -5.64
N LEU A 36 10.68 2.62 -5.07
CA LEU A 36 9.52 1.90 -5.59
C LEU A 36 9.14 2.33 -7.02
N ILE A 37 9.02 3.63 -7.27
CA ILE A 37 8.53 4.13 -8.57
C ILE A 37 9.52 3.87 -9.73
N PRO A 38 10.83 4.08 -9.58
CA PRO A 38 11.80 3.72 -10.62
C PRO A 38 11.76 2.25 -11.03
N LEU A 39 11.52 1.35 -10.08
CA LEU A 39 11.43 -0.08 -10.33
C LEU A 39 10.24 -0.46 -11.23
N LEU A 40 9.15 0.32 -11.24
CA LEU A 40 7.98 0.08 -12.09
C LEU A 40 8.26 0.32 -13.58
N GLY A 41 9.35 1.01 -13.93
CA GLY A 41 9.71 1.32 -15.31
C GLY A 41 8.75 2.28 -16.01
N GLY A 42 8.49 2.06 -17.29
CA GLY A 42 7.60 2.90 -18.10
C GLY A 42 6.13 2.62 -17.76
N ILE A 43 5.48 3.55 -17.04
CA ILE A 43 4.09 3.43 -16.57
C ILE A 43 3.09 4.32 -17.33
N ALA A 44 3.55 5.19 -18.23
CA ALA A 44 2.68 6.07 -19.01
C ALA A 44 1.63 5.27 -19.78
N GLY A 45 0.36 5.66 -19.64
CA GLY A 45 -0.79 4.98 -20.25
C GLY A 45 -1.20 3.65 -19.61
N LYS A 46 -0.43 3.12 -18.66
CA LYS A 46 -0.75 1.86 -17.96
C LYS A 46 -1.93 2.06 -17.00
N LYS A 47 -2.79 1.04 -16.90
CA LYS A 47 -3.83 0.97 -15.88
C LYS A 47 -3.21 0.47 -14.58
N VAL A 48 -3.18 1.30 -13.56
CA VAL A 48 -2.58 1.02 -12.26
C VAL A 48 -3.66 1.00 -11.19
N LEU A 49 -3.71 -0.07 -10.40
CA LEU A 49 -4.48 -0.12 -9.16
C LEU A 49 -3.54 0.11 -7.99
N ASP A 50 -3.79 1.15 -7.20
CA ASP A 50 -3.09 1.44 -5.95
C ASP A 50 -3.97 1.01 -4.77
N VAL A 51 -3.60 -0.08 -4.09
CA VAL A 51 -4.38 -0.71 -3.01
C VAL A 51 -3.83 -0.27 -1.65
N GLY A 52 -4.73 0.20 -0.77
CA GLY A 52 -4.34 0.89 0.45
C GLY A 52 -3.77 2.28 0.15
N ALA A 53 -4.39 2.97 -0.79
CA ALA A 53 -3.86 4.22 -1.37
C ALA A 53 -3.72 5.36 -0.35
N GLY A 54 -4.41 5.27 0.79
CA GLY A 54 -4.39 6.31 1.83
C GLY A 54 -4.79 7.68 1.28
N THR A 55 -4.00 8.69 1.57
CA THR A 55 -4.20 10.06 1.06
C THR A 55 -3.64 10.29 -0.34
N GLY A 56 -3.16 9.22 -1.00
CA GLY A 56 -2.75 9.24 -2.41
C GLY A 56 -1.30 9.62 -2.67
N ARG A 57 -0.40 9.45 -1.73
CA ARG A 57 1.04 9.70 -1.91
C ARG A 57 1.58 9.02 -3.17
N LEU A 58 1.37 7.72 -3.31
CA LEU A 58 1.80 6.95 -4.47
C LEU A 58 0.88 7.18 -5.67
N SER A 59 -0.43 7.17 -5.49
CA SER A 59 -1.42 7.40 -6.55
C SER A 59 -1.17 8.70 -7.33
N VAL A 60 -0.90 9.81 -6.64
CA VAL A 60 -0.61 11.10 -7.27
C VAL A 60 0.72 11.07 -8.03
N ALA A 61 1.74 10.45 -7.44
CA ALA A 61 3.05 10.33 -8.08
C ALA A 61 3.02 9.48 -9.36
N LEU A 62 2.19 8.42 -9.39
CA LEU A 62 1.94 7.60 -10.57
C LEU A 62 1.13 8.35 -11.64
N ALA A 63 0.06 9.06 -11.23
CA ALA A 63 -0.75 9.85 -12.15
C ALA A 63 0.05 11.00 -12.80
N ASN A 64 0.99 11.61 -12.07
CA ASN A 64 1.91 12.63 -12.61
C ASN A 64 2.91 12.07 -13.63
N ARG A 65 2.97 10.76 -13.80
CA ARG A 65 3.75 10.04 -14.83
C ARG A 65 2.84 9.43 -15.91
N ASP A 66 1.65 10.04 -16.10
CA ASP A 66 0.67 9.66 -17.10
C ASP A 66 0.08 8.24 -16.95
N ALA A 67 0.15 7.63 -15.76
CA ALA A 67 -0.56 6.40 -15.47
C ALA A 67 -2.08 6.65 -15.29
N GLN A 68 -2.90 5.68 -15.70
CA GLN A 68 -4.35 5.68 -15.45
C GLN A 68 -4.59 5.02 -14.08
N VAL A 69 -4.64 5.84 -13.02
CA VAL A 69 -4.67 5.35 -11.65
C VAL A 69 -6.09 5.17 -11.12
N THR A 70 -6.35 3.99 -10.56
CA THR A 70 -7.46 3.70 -9.67
C THR A 70 -6.90 3.49 -8.26
N ALA A 71 -7.35 4.29 -7.30
CA ALA A 71 -6.94 4.24 -5.90
C ALA A 71 -8.04 3.55 -5.08
N LEU A 72 -7.69 2.48 -4.36
CA LEU A 72 -8.60 1.77 -3.47
C LEU A 72 -8.12 1.89 -2.03
N ASP A 73 -9.03 2.17 -1.12
CA ASP A 73 -8.77 2.19 0.33
C ASP A 73 -10.05 1.85 1.10
N VAL A 74 -9.92 1.28 2.30
CA VAL A 74 -11.07 1.02 3.19
C VAL A 74 -11.61 2.31 3.81
N SER A 75 -10.80 3.37 3.89
CA SER A 75 -11.16 4.65 4.50
C SER A 75 -11.67 5.65 3.45
N PRO A 76 -12.98 5.97 3.42
CA PRO A 76 -13.50 7.00 2.54
C PRO A 76 -12.88 8.38 2.80
N LYS A 77 -12.53 8.69 4.05
CA LYS A 77 -11.90 9.98 4.40
C LYS A 77 -10.49 10.12 3.85
N MET A 78 -9.74 9.03 3.74
CA MET A 78 -8.44 9.01 3.05
C MET A 78 -8.63 9.32 1.57
N LEU A 79 -9.56 8.66 0.91
CA LEU A 79 -9.83 8.84 -0.52
C LEU A 79 -10.34 10.24 -0.87
N GLU A 80 -11.05 10.92 0.03
CA GLU A 80 -11.44 12.32 -0.16
C GLU A 80 -10.23 13.25 -0.34
N LYS A 81 -9.10 12.96 0.32
CA LYS A 81 -7.87 13.72 0.14
C LYS A 81 -7.30 13.56 -1.27
N ILE A 82 -7.36 12.36 -1.84
CA ILE A 82 -6.92 12.09 -3.23
C ILE A 82 -7.70 12.95 -4.21
N LYS A 83 -9.03 12.99 -4.10
CA LYS A 83 -9.89 13.78 -4.99
C LYS A 83 -9.55 15.28 -4.97
N ARG A 84 -9.14 15.79 -3.80
CA ARG A 84 -8.69 17.19 -3.65
C ARG A 84 -7.32 17.44 -4.28
N LYS A 85 -6.40 16.46 -4.23
CA LYS A 85 -5.05 16.55 -4.80
C LYS A 85 -5.05 16.37 -6.32
N ASN A 86 -5.84 15.41 -6.82
CA ASN A 86 -5.94 15.11 -8.26
C ASN A 86 -7.29 14.46 -8.59
N ALA A 87 -8.20 15.25 -9.18
CA ALA A 87 -9.55 14.82 -9.53
C ALA A 87 -9.59 13.78 -10.68
N LYS A 88 -8.48 13.56 -11.40
CA LYS A 88 -8.41 12.55 -12.47
C LYS A 88 -8.23 11.14 -11.95
N ILE A 89 -7.78 10.97 -10.69
CA ILE A 89 -7.62 9.65 -10.07
C ILE A 89 -9.00 9.11 -9.70
N GLN A 90 -9.32 7.93 -10.22
CA GLN A 90 -10.53 7.22 -9.80
C GLN A 90 -10.34 6.68 -8.38
N THR A 91 -11.31 6.91 -7.49
CA THR A 91 -11.24 6.40 -6.11
C THR A 91 -12.37 5.40 -5.86
N VAL A 92 -12.04 4.30 -5.19
CA VAL A 92 -12.97 3.21 -4.84
C VAL A 92 -12.80 2.86 -3.37
N VAL A 93 -13.88 2.91 -2.60
CA VAL A 93 -13.87 2.39 -1.22
C VAL A 93 -14.02 0.87 -1.32
N GLY A 94 -13.10 0.12 -0.72
CA GLY A 94 -13.12 -1.33 -0.80
C GLY A 94 -12.07 -2.00 0.07
N ASP A 95 -12.25 -3.31 0.23
CA ASP A 95 -11.36 -4.19 0.97
C ASP A 95 -10.31 -4.77 0.01
N ALA A 96 -9.03 -4.75 0.42
CA ALA A 96 -7.93 -5.35 -0.32
C ALA A 96 -8.08 -6.87 -0.49
N GLU A 97 -8.72 -7.54 0.47
CA GLU A 97 -8.96 -8.98 0.44
C GLU A 97 -10.20 -9.38 -0.38
N SER A 98 -10.90 -8.40 -1.00
CA SER A 98 -12.06 -8.61 -1.88
C SER A 98 -12.18 -7.47 -2.88
N LEU A 99 -11.30 -7.44 -3.88
CA LEU A 99 -11.20 -6.34 -4.84
C LEU A 99 -12.42 -6.27 -5.77
N PRO A 100 -13.14 -5.13 -5.84
CA PRO A 100 -14.38 -5.00 -6.62
C PRO A 100 -14.12 -4.79 -8.12
N PHE A 101 -13.16 -5.51 -8.68
CA PHE A 101 -12.77 -5.40 -10.08
C PHE A 101 -12.85 -6.74 -10.79
N LYS A 102 -13.02 -6.68 -12.11
CA LYS A 102 -12.99 -7.87 -12.97
C LYS A 102 -11.56 -8.44 -13.04
N ASN A 103 -11.47 -9.72 -13.38
CA ASN A 103 -10.20 -10.36 -13.69
C ASN A 103 -9.47 -9.57 -14.81
N GLU A 104 -8.15 -9.60 -14.80
CA GLU A 104 -7.29 -9.10 -15.89
C GLU A 104 -7.58 -7.64 -16.30
N THR A 105 -7.81 -6.79 -15.31
CA THR A 105 -8.17 -5.38 -15.53
C THR A 105 -6.94 -4.46 -15.57
N PHE A 106 -5.95 -4.73 -14.73
CA PHE A 106 -4.82 -3.81 -14.49
C PHE A 106 -3.51 -4.34 -15.06
N ASP A 107 -2.69 -3.41 -15.55
CA ASP A 107 -1.31 -3.70 -15.96
C ASP A 107 -0.37 -3.77 -14.75
N ILE A 108 -0.68 -3.01 -13.70
CA ILE A 108 0.09 -2.93 -12.45
C ILE A 108 -0.86 -2.87 -11.28
N VAL A 109 -0.54 -3.62 -10.22
CA VAL A 109 -1.13 -3.48 -8.87
C VAL A 109 -0.02 -3.04 -7.95
N SER A 110 -0.18 -1.91 -7.26
CA SER A 110 0.74 -1.43 -6.22
C SER A 110 0.09 -1.49 -4.85
N ALA A 111 0.87 -1.84 -3.84
CA ALA A 111 0.44 -1.92 -2.44
C ALA A 111 1.59 -1.48 -1.52
N ALA A 112 1.69 -0.17 -1.30
CA ALA A 112 2.69 0.42 -0.41
C ALA A 112 2.13 0.57 1.00
N PHE A 113 2.81 -0.02 2.00
CA PHE A 113 2.40 -0.03 3.43
C PHE A 113 1.05 -0.70 3.71
N LEU A 114 0.51 -1.50 2.79
CA LEU A 114 -0.76 -2.18 2.96
C LEU A 114 -0.62 -3.45 3.81
N ILE A 115 0.31 -4.36 3.45
CA ILE A 115 0.33 -5.71 4.00
C ILE A 115 0.61 -5.75 5.50
N VAL A 116 1.22 -4.72 6.05
CA VAL A 116 1.39 -4.55 7.50
C VAL A 116 0.06 -4.51 8.26
N HIS A 117 -1.05 -4.21 7.60
CA HIS A 117 -2.40 -4.18 8.17
C HIS A 117 -3.21 -5.47 7.91
N LEU A 118 -2.64 -6.43 7.21
CA LEU A 118 -3.26 -7.73 6.93
C LEU A 118 -2.60 -8.79 7.80
N LYS A 119 -3.40 -9.51 8.58
CA LYS A 119 -2.89 -10.59 9.44
C LYS A 119 -2.31 -11.73 8.62
N ASP A 120 -2.93 -12.04 7.50
CA ASP A 120 -2.46 -12.98 6.48
C ASP A 120 -2.69 -12.33 5.09
N PRO A 121 -1.63 -11.91 4.39
CA PRO A 121 -1.77 -11.24 3.11
C PRO A 121 -2.07 -12.17 1.92
N THR A 122 -2.18 -13.48 2.14
CA THR A 122 -2.39 -14.47 1.06
C THR A 122 -3.62 -14.14 0.23
N ARG A 123 -4.74 -13.77 0.87
CA ARG A 123 -5.98 -13.44 0.15
C ARG A 123 -5.85 -12.17 -0.68
N PHE A 124 -5.16 -11.16 -0.18
CA PHE A 124 -4.85 -9.96 -0.96
C PHE A 124 -4.00 -10.29 -2.20
N PHE A 125 -2.98 -11.13 -2.04
CA PHE A 125 -2.13 -11.51 -3.18
C PHE A 125 -2.88 -12.34 -4.22
N ASP A 126 -3.80 -13.22 -3.81
CA ASP A 126 -4.68 -13.96 -4.71
C ASP A 126 -5.59 -13.01 -5.50
N GLU A 127 -6.21 -12.02 -4.84
CA GLU A 127 -7.01 -10.99 -5.49
C GLU A 127 -6.16 -10.11 -6.45
N ALA A 128 -4.95 -9.73 -6.04
CA ALA A 128 -4.02 -9.00 -6.90
C ALA A 128 -3.67 -9.81 -8.15
N TYR A 129 -3.38 -11.12 -8.00
CA TYR A 129 -3.15 -12.03 -9.13
C TYR A 129 -4.36 -12.08 -10.06
N ARG A 130 -5.56 -12.20 -9.51
CA ARG A 130 -6.81 -12.26 -10.28
C ARG A 130 -7.05 -11.02 -11.13
N VAL A 131 -6.86 -9.83 -10.55
CA VAL A 131 -7.16 -8.56 -11.25
C VAL A 131 -6.04 -8.08 -12.16
N LEU A 132 -4.82 -8.62 -12.02
CA LEU A 132 -3.71 -8.38 -12.94
C LEU A 132 -3.95 -9.08 -14.27
N LYS A 133 -3.63 -8.40 -15.36
CA LYS A 133 -3.52 -9.01 -16.68
C LYS A 133 -2.35 -10.00 -16.72
N ASP A 134 -2.37 -10.92 -17.68
CA ASP A 134 -1.21 -11.77 -17.95
C ASP A 134 0.03 -10.91 -18.24
N GLY A 135 1.14 -11.25 -17.60
CA GLY A 135 2.37 -10.47 -17.63
C GLY A 135 2.33 -9.15 -16.84
N GLY A 136 1.24 -8.87 -16.13
CA GLY A 136 1.11 -7.71 -15.24
C GLY A 136 2.04 -7.79 -14.02
N ILE A 137 2.28 -6.64 -13.40
CA ILE A 137 3.24 -6.48 -12.29
C ILE A 137 2.51 -6.18 -11.00
N LEU A 138 2.80 -6.95 -9.95
CA LEU A 138 2.56 -6.61 -8.56
C LEU A 138 3.78 -5.91 -7.98
N ALA A 139 3.59 -4.74 -7.38
CA ALA A 139 4.61 -4.04 -6.61
C ALA A 139 4.14 -3.90 -5.16
N VAL A 140 4.84 -4.51 -4.23
CA VAL A 140 4.46 -4.51 -2.81
C VAL A 140 5.63 -4.10 -1.93
N THR A 141 5.34 -3.35 -0.85
CA THR A 141 6.30 -3.03 0.19
C THR A 141 5.97 -3.76 1.49
N ASN A 142 6.99 -4.20 2.19
CA ASN A 142 6.92 -4.91 3.46
C ASN A 142 7.85 -4.24 4.48
N ILE A 143 7.29 -3.42 5.34
CA ILE A 143 8.07 -2.62 6.30
C ILE A 143 8.56 -3.45 7.49
N ASN A 144 9.77 -3.18 7.96
CA ASN A 144 10.34 -3.79 9.17
C ASN A 144 9.78 -3.14 10.44
N GLN A 145 8.47 -3.24 10.61
CA GLN A 145 7.78 -2.65 11.76
C GLN A 145 7.21 -3.75 12.63
N LYS A 146 7.82 -3.97 13.80
CA LYS A 146 7.39 -5.01 14.76
C LYS A 146 6.30 -4.55 15.70
N ASP A 147 6.30 -3.27 16.04
CA ASP A 147 5.31 -2.68 16.95
C ASP A 147 4.28 -1.86 16.16
N PRO A 148 2.98 -1.95 16.54
CA PRO A 148 1.95 -1.16 15.89
C PRO A 148 2.22 0.35 15.99
N PRO A 149 2.02 1.12 14.90
CA PRO A 149 2.31 2.54 14.89
C PRO A 149 1.34 3.33 15.77
N GLN A 150 1.87 4.31 16.48
CA GLN A 150 1.05 5.35 17.11
C GLN A 150 0.79 6.46 16.11
N VAL A 151 -0.47 6.67 15.78
CA VAL A 151 -0.89 7.65 14.79
C VAL A 151 -1.57 8.83 15.47
N LYS A 152 -1.19 10.05 15.09
CA LYS A 152 -1.79 11.29 15.60
C LYS A 152 -3.21 11.48 15.04
N ILE A 153 -4.10 11.89 15.92
CA ILE A 153 -5.46 12.35 15.61
C ILE A 153 -5.71 13.67 16.36
N LYS A 154 -6.79 14.39 16.03
CA LYS A 154 -7.12 15.66 16.72
C LYS A 154 -7.20 15.53 18.24
N GLU A 155 -7.76 14.42 18.73
CA GLU A 155 -8.00 14.18 20.15
C GLU A 155 -6.80 13.51 20.87
N GLY A 156 -5.66 13.33 20.21
CA GLY A 156 -4.45 12.72 20.78
C GLY A 156 -3.79 11.71 19.87
N GLN A 157 -3.64 10.47 20.33
CA GLN A 157 -3.02 9.37 19.58
C GLN A 157 -3.86 8.10 19.68
N ILE A 158 -3.80 7.31 18.63
CA ILE A 158 -4.36 5.96 18.54
C ILE A 158 -3.28 4.98 18.10
N ILE A 159 -3.55 3.70 18.28
CA ILE A 159 -2.78 2.61 17.68
C ILE A 159 -3.65 2.00 16.58
N ILE A 160 -3.09 1.79 15.39
CA ILE A 160 -3.73 1.05 14.33
C ILE A 160 -3.16 -0.37 14.34
N GLU A 161 -4.04 -1.37 14.30
CA GLU A 161 -3.63 -2.77 14.30
C GLU A 161 -2.67 -3.05 13.14
N SER A 162 -1.57 -3.73 13.45
CA SER A 162 -0.57 -4.08 12.44
C SER A 162 0.12 -5.40 12.76
N PHE A 163 0.65 -6.03 11.72
CA PHE A 163 1.27 -7.35 11.75
C PHE A 163 2.64 -7.31 11.09
N TYR A 164 3.63 -7.90 11.76
CA TYR A 164 4.97 -8.04 11.19
C TYR A 164 5.05 -9.26 10.29
N HIS A 165 5.53 -9.08 9.08
CA HIS A 165 5.78 -10.16 8.13
C HIS A 165 7.28 -10.35 7.89
N ARG A 166 7.76 -11.60 8.04
CA ARG A 166 9.14 -11.93 7.68
C ARG A 166 9.32 -11.85 6.17
N PRO A 167 10.40 -11.24 5.66
CA PRO A 167 10.64 -11.10 4.22
C PRO A 167 10.50 -12.40 3.44
N GLY A 168 11.13 -13.47 3.90
CA GLY A 168 11.03 -14.79 3.26
C GLY A 168 9.60 -15.32 3.17
N LYS A 169 8.76 -15.02 4.18
CA LYS A 169 7.36 -15.47 4.17
C LYS A 169 6.54 -14.80 3.07
N ILE A 170 6.77 -13.52 2.78
CA ILE A 170 6.09 -12.82 1.69
C ILE A 170 6.46 -13.45 0.34
N LYS A 171 7.73 -13.77 0.13
CA LYS A 171 8.19 -14.47 -1.09
C LYS A 171 7.52 -15.84 -1.25
N GLU A 172 7.54 -16.66 -0.19
CA GLU A 172 6.91 -17.98 -0.20
C GLU A 172 5.42 -17.89 -0.62
N ILE A 173 4.68 -16.91 -0.09
CA ILE A 173 3.27 -16.72 -0.43
C ILE A 173 3.13 -16.34 -1.91
N LEU A 174 3.90 -15.38 -2.39
CA LEU A 174 3.85 -14.94 -3.79
C LEU A 174 4.18 -16.07 -4.76
N GLU A 175 5.23 -16.83 -4.49
CA GLU A 175 5.64 -17.98 -5.31
C GLU A 175 4.58 -19.10 -5.28
N SER A 176 3.92 -19.34 -4.13
CA SER A 176 2.83 -20.32 -4.01
C SER A 176 1.58 -19.96 -4.83
N LEU A 177 1.38 -18.66 -5.11
CA LEU A 177 0.33 -18.13 -5.95
C LEU A 177 0.75 -17.93 -7.42
N ALA A 178 1.85 -18.56 -7.83
CA ALA A 178 2.41 -18.52 -9.17
C ALA A 178 2.93 -17.14 -9.64
N PHE A 179 3.19 -16.21 -8.73
CA PHE A 179 3.95 -15.03 -9.06
C PHE A 179 5.43 -15.35 -9.29
N ASN A 180 5.99 -14.76 -10.34
CA ASN A 180 7.42 -14.82 -10.62
C ASN A 180 8.09 -13.54 -10.10
N ILE A 181 8.91 -13.65 -9.05
CA ILE A 181 9.63 -12.51 -8.46
C ILE A 181 10.68 -12.02 -9.46
N GLN A 182 10.56 -10.76 -9.86
CA GLN A 182 11.47 -10.11 -10.81
C GLN A 182 12.57 -9.34 -10.09
N GLU A 183 12.19 -8.61 -9.03
CA GLU A 183 13.10 -7.78 -8.25
C GLU A 183 12.76 -7.89 -6.76
N GLU A 184 13.78 -7.86 -5.94
CA GLU A 184 13.68 -7.74 -4.48
C GLU A 184 14.74 -6.76 -3.99
N VAL A 185 14.30 -5.64 -3.43
CA VAL A 185 15.16 -4.59 -2.92
C VAL A 185 14.94 -4.41 -1.44
N PHE A 186 16.02 -4.43 -0.65
CA PHE A 186 15.98 -4.07 0.75
C PHE A 186 16.49 -2.63 0.93
N VAL A 187 15.56 -1.73 1.23
CA VAL A 187 15.91 -0.36 1.63
C VAL A 187 16.48 -0.41 3.05
N LYS A 188 17.61 0.25 3.26
CA LYS A 188 18.33 0.22 4.55
C LYS A 188 18.50 1.62 5.11
N GLU A 189 18.38 1.71 6.44
CA GLU A 189 18.86 2.82 7.22
C GLU A 189 20.04 2.32 8.05
N LYS A 190 21.26 2.82 7.74
CA LYS A 190 22.54 2.26 8.23
C LYS A 190 22.63 0.76 7.84
N ASP A 191 22.76 -0.13 8.82
CA ASP A 191 22.86 -1.58 8.60
C ASP A 191 21.54 -2.34 8.75
N LEU A 192 20.45 -1.65 9.11
CA LEU A 192 19.14 -2.24 9.32
C LEU A 192 18.27 -2.04 8.08
N TRP A 193 17.64 -3.12 7.59
CA TRP A 193 16.61 -2.99 6.57
C TRP A 193 15.35 -2.37 7.20
N VAL A 194 14.76 -1.41 6.50
CA VAL A 194 13.54 -0.70 6.93
C VAL A 194 12.35 -1.05 6.07
N ASP A 195 12.60 -1.39 4.80
CA ASP A 195 11.57 -1.81 3.87
C ASP A 195 12.10 -2.89 2.92
N GLN A 196 11.24 -3.82 2.52
CA GLN A 196 11.45 -4.80 1.46
C GLN A 196 10.48 -4.46 0.34
N ILE A 197 11.01 -4.10 -0.83
CA ILE A 197 10.23 -3.85 -2.05
C ILE A 197 10.32 -5.08 -2.93
N ILE A 198 9.19 -5.64 -3.33
CA ILE A 198 9.12 -6.79 -4.23
C ILE A 198 8.34 -6.39 -5.48
N LEU A 199 8.93 -6.70 -6.64
CA LEU A 199 8.23 -6.73 -7.91
C LEU A 199 8.04 -8.17 -8.34
N ALA A 200 6.80 -8.55 -8.57
CA ALA A 200 6.45 -9.89 -9.01
C ALA A 200 5.55 -9.83 -10.25
N ARG A 201 5.77 -10.72 -11.19
CA ARG A 201 5.00 -10.82 -12.44
C ARG A 201 4.00 -11.96 -12.35
N LYS A 202 2.77 -11.71 -12.78
CA LYS A 202 1.77 -12.74 -13.07
C LYS A 202 2.16 -13.55 -14.29
#